data_61e8be59582fee55241eb092f96ae370
#
_entry.id   61e8be59582fee55241eb092f96ae370
#
_cell.length_a   1.000
_cell.length_b   1.000
_cell.length_c   1.000
_cell.angle_alpha   90.00
_cell.angle_beta   90.00
_cell.angle_gamma   90.00
#
_symmetry.space_group_name_H-M   'P 1'
#
loop_
_entity.id
_entity.type
_entity.pdbx_description
1 polymer ?
#
loop_
_entity_poly.entity_id
_entity_poly.type
_entity_poly.pdbx_seq_one_letter_code
_entity_poly.pdbx_strand_id
1 'polypeptide(L)'
;MKIIDAHVHIYPEFLKKERDRIAAREPWFELLTSSKVQKWGTAEELVAAMDEGGITQSRATTFAFRDQGLCREMNDYAVEAAKRFPGRIVPLAVVSPLRPGAAEEAERAFDAGAAGLGELFPDGQGFDLQDAAALRGICGVCLERGKPLMIHTAEQAGHQYAGKGAYGAREAAAFCRNFPMVKVTFAHFGGGLWAFEAMPEMRLLLANASYDTAAWPWLYEPQIIDAIFAAGAGDKIMFGSDWPILGFARYEKLISQTDLTWEQKEALLGGNAGKFL
;
A
#
# COMPACT_ATOMS: atom_id res chain seq x y z
N MET A 1 20.77 -10.14 4.77
CA MET A 1 19.30 -10.08 4.90
C MET A 1 18.75 -9.46 3.62
N LYS A 2 17.68 -10.01 3.05
CA LYS A 2 16.97 -9.42 1.92
C LYS A 2 15.98 -8.38 2.45
N ILE A 3 16.14 -7.10 2.07
CA ILE A 3 15.20 -6.04 2.46
C ILE A 3 14.19 -5.86 1.33
N ILE A 4 12.91 -5.96 1.66
CA ILE A 4 11.79 -5.76 0.74
C ILE A 4 10.97 -4.58 1.26
N ASP A 5 10.88 -3.52 0.46
CA ASP A 5 9.98 -2.41 0.71
C ASP A 5 8.61 -2.74 0.11
N ALA A 6 7.63 -2.99 0.98
CA ALA A 6 6.31 -3.46 0.58
C ALA A 6 5.39 -2.35 0.07
N HIS A 7 5.79 -1.06 0.20
CA HIS A 7 4.95 0.06 -0.15
C HIS A 7 5.78 1.27 -0.62
N VAL A 8 5.84 1.46 -1.94
CA VAL A 8 6.44 2.63 -2.57
C VAL A 8 5.57 3.11 -3.73
N HIS A 9 5.70 4.40 -4.08
CA HIS A 9 4.99 5.00 -5.21
C HIS A 9 5.96 5.42 -6.31
N ILE A 10 5.64 5.06 -7.56
CA ILE A 10 6.36 5.53 -8.73
C ILE A 10 5.41 6.28 -9.67
N TYR A 11 5.90 7.34 -10.27
CA TYR A 11 5.10 8.21 -11.09
C TYR A 11 5.75 8.46 -12.44
N PRO A 12 5.01 8.32 -13.56
CA PRO A 12 5.52 8.77 -14.85
C PRO A 12 5.64 10.30 -14.87
N GLU A 13 6.65 10.81 -15.56
CA GLU A 13 6.91 12.26 -15.62
C GLU A 13 5.73 13.10 -16.11
N PHE A 14 4.85 12.53 -16.93
CA PHE A 14 3.71 13.28 -17.44
C PHE A 14 2.74 13.71 -16.34
N LEU A 15 2.61 12.93 -15.24
CA LEU A 15 1.76 13.31 -14.10
C LEU A 15 2.17 14.66 -13.52
N LYS A 16 3.47 14.89 -13.43
CA LYS A 16 4.02 16.17 -12.94
C LYS A 16 3.82 17.28 -13.99
N LYS A 17 4.06 16.98 -15.26
CA LYS A 17 3.91 17.94 -16.36
C LYS A 17 2.45 18.37 -16.59
N GLU A 18 1.50 17.45 -16.40
CA GLU A 18 0.08 17.66 -16.61
C GLU A 18 -0.72 17.81 -15.29
N ARG A 19 -0.01 18.07 -14.20
CA ARG A 19 -0.59 18.12 -12.84
C ARG A 19 -1.89 18.94 -12.80
N ASP A 20 -1.90 20.16 -13.32
CA ASP A 20 -3.05 21.05 -13.21
C ASP A 20 -4.24 20.56 -14.04
N ARG A 21 -4.00 19.97 -15.21
CA ARG A 21 -5.04 19.38 -16.06
C ARG A 21 -5.70 18.18 -15.38
N ILE A 22 -4.92 17.33 -14.72
CA ILE A 22 -5.40 16.16 -14.01
C ILE A 22 -6.12 16.57 -12.72
N ALA A 23 -5.53 17.46 -11.94
CA ALA A 23 -6.07 17.99 -10.69
C ALA A 23 -7.46 18.61 -10.85
N ALA A 24 -7.73 19.27 -11.99
CA ALA A 24 -9.04 19.87 -12.27
C ALA A 24 -10.21 18.86 -12.28
N ARG A 25 -9.94 17.56 -12.44
CA ARG A 25 -10.96 16.49 -12.48
C ARG A 25 -10.75 15.38 -11.42
N GLU A 26 -9.63 15.42 -10.72
CA GLU A 26 -9.24 14.46 -9.69
C GLU A 26 -8.98 15.19 -8.36
N PRO A 27 -10.03 15.48 -7.56
CA PRO A 27 -9.90 16.34 -6.37
C PRO A 27 -8.91 15.81 -5.32
N TRP A 28 -8.78 14.50 -5.19
CA TRP A 28 -7.83 13.91 -4.25
C TRP A 28 -6.38 14.07 -4.72
N PHE A 29 -6.16 13.91 -6.02
CA PHE A 29 -4.86 14.20 -6.63
C PHE A 29 -4.50 15.68 -6.48
N GLU A 30 -5.48 16.58 -6.63
CA GLU A 30 -5.28 18.01 -6.37
C GLU A 30 -4.89 18.26 -4.91
N LEU A 31 -5.64 17.69 -3.96
CA LEU A 31 -5.38 17.83 -2.53
C LEU A 31 -3.95 17.39 -2.16
N LEU A 32 -3.54 16.19 -2.58
CA LEU A 32 -2.24 15.63 -2.25
C LEU A 32 -1.11 16.39 -2.93
N THR A 33 -1.24 16.70 -4.21
CA THR A 33 -0.18 17.36 -4.99
C THR A 33 -0.05 18.85 -4.73
N SER A 34 -1.00 19.46 -4.02
CA SER A 34 -0.89 20.81 -3.46
C SER A 34 -0.15 20.83 -2.12
N SER A 35 0.06 19.68 -1.50
CA SER A 35 0.80 19.58 -0.25
C SER A 35 2.31 19.72 -0.48
N LYS A 36 2.98 20.44 0.43
CA LYS A 36 4.45 20.60 0.40
C LYS A 36 5.22 19.31 0.68
N VAL A 37 4.56 18.30 1.24
CA VAL A 37 5.18 17.00 1.52
C VAL A 37 5.14 16.07 0.31
N GLN A 38 4.30 16.36 -0.69
CA GLN A 38 4.25 15.57 -1.92
C GLN A 38 5.59 15.61 -2.64
N LYS A 39 6.07 14.43 -3.00
CA LYS A 39 7.27 14.25 -3.81
C LYS A 39 6.90 13.41 -5.03
N TRP A 40 7.69 13.58 -6.05
CA TRP A 40 7.60 12.80 -7.28
C TRP A 40 8.82 11.90 -7.38
N GLY A 41 8.62 10.68 -7.83
CA GLY A 41 9.70 9.74 -8.03
C GLY A 41 9.40 8.84 -9.22
N THR A 42 10.34 8.75 -10.17
CA THR A 42 10.27 7.80 -11.28
C THR A 42 10.77 6.42 -10.86
N ALA A 43 10.61 5.43 -11.74
CA ALA A 43 11.15 4.09 -11.50
C ALA A 43 12.68 4.10 -11.40
N GLU A 44 13.36 4.94 -12.17
CA GLU A 44 14.82 5.10 -12.14
C GLU A 44 15.29 5.69 -10.81
N GLU A 45 14.60 6.74 -10.34
CA GLU A 45 14.89 7.36 -9.05
C GLU A 45 14.61 6.41 -7.88
N LEU A 46 13.57 5.57 -7.99
CA LEU A 46 13.32 4.51 -7.01
C LEU A 46 14.49 3.54 -6.93
N VAL A 47 14.96 3.01 -8.08
CA VAL A 47 16.06 2.05 -8.09
C VAL A 47 17.34 2.66 -7.53
N ALA A 48 17.64 3.92 -7.85
CA ALA A 48 18.77 4.63 -7.25
C ALA A 48 18.63 4.73 -5.72
N ALA A 49 17.44 5.11 -5.21
CA ALA A 49 17.17 5.18 -3.77
C ALA A 49 17.24 3.79 -3.10
N MET A 50 16.81 2.73 -3.80
CA MET A 50 16.96 1.35 -3.32
C MET A 50 18.42 0.95 -3.18
N ASP A 51 19.27 1.33 -4.14
CA ASP A 51 20.71 1.05 -4.09
C ASP A 51 21.38 1.76 -2.93
N GLU A 52 21.04 3.02 -2.71
CA GLU A 52 21.53 3.81 -1.56
C GLU A 52 21.07 3.22 -0.22
N GLY A 53 19.81 2.75 -0.14
CA GLY A 53 19.21 2.19 1.08
C GLY A 53 19.46 0.69 1.28
N GLY A 54 20.17 0.01 0.38
CA GLY A 54 20.37 -1.44 0.46
C GLY A 54 19.09 -2.27 0.28
N ILE A 55 18.04 -1.68 -0.34
CA ILE A 55 16.76 -2.36 -0.59
C ILE A 55 16.89 -3.29 -1.79
N THR A 56 16.55 -4.55 -1.59
CA THR A 56 16.68 -5.56 -2.65
C THR A 56 15.53 -5.49 -3.64
N GLN A 57 14.30 -5.26 -3.16
CA GLN A 57 13.07 -5.27 -3.95
C GLN A 57 12.06 -4.30 -3.37
N SER A 58 11.27 -3.65 -4.22
CA SER A 58 10.16 -2.79 -3.81
C SER A 58 8.87 -3.18 -4.52
N ARG A 59 7.74 -3.20 -3.78
CA ARG A 59 6.40 -3.26 -4.35
C ARG A 59 5.98 -1.85 -4.70
N ALA A 60 5.89 -1.59 -5.99
CA ALA A 60 5.62 -0.26 -6.49
C ALA A 60 4.18 -0.12 -6.96
N THR A 61 3.47 0.77 -6.35
CA THR A 61 2.16 1.26 -6.80
C THR A 61 2.32 2.62 -7.49
N THR A 62 1.21 3.11 -8.03
CA THR A 62 1.11 4.42 -8.64
C THR A 62 -0.01 5.20 -7.97
N PHE A 63 -0.47 6.30 -8.58
CA PHE A 63 -1.62 7.03 -8.04
C PHE A 63 -2.93 6.36 -8.47
N ALA A 64 -3.82 6.07 -7.50
CA ALA A 64 -5.14 5.50 -7.77
C ALA A 64 -6.16 6.63 -8.06
N PHE A 65 -6.59 6.73 -9.31
CA PHE A 65 -7.52 7.75 -9.80
C PHE A 65 -8.97 7.28 -9.77
N ARG A 66 -9.92 8.23 -9.83
CA ARG A 66 -11.33 7.96 -10.16
C ARG A 66 -11.52 7.64 -11.63
N ASP A 67 -10.69 8.19 -12.48
CA ASP A 67 -10.69 7.96 -13.93
C ASP A 67 -10.00 6.62 -14.23
N GLN A 68 -10.75 5.66 -14.77
CA GLN A 68 -10.24 4.33 -15.09
C GLN A 68 -9.20 4.37 -16.22
N GLY A 69 -9.27 5.34 -17.12
CA GLY A 69 -8.27 5.53 -18.18
C GLY A 69 -6.92 5.94 -17.60
N LEU A 70 -6.90 6.86 -16.63
CA LEU A 70 -5.68 7.21 -15.92
C LEU A 70 -5.12 6.01 -15.12
N CYS A 71 -5.97 5.23 -14.45
CA CYS A 71 -5.53 4.01 -13.77
C CYS A 71 -4.81 3.07 -14.75
N ARG A 72 -5.36 2.88 -15.94
CA ARG A 72 -4.73 2.05 -16.98
C ARG A 72 -3.36 2.58 -17.42
N GLU A 73 -3.24 3.88 -17.65
CA GLU A 73 -1.94 4.51 -17.98
C GLU A 73 -0.91 4.29 -16.86
N MET A 74 -1.35 4.37 -15.61
CA MET A 74 -0.52 4.08 -14.43
C MET A 74 -0.06 2.62 -14.40
N ASN A 75 -0.97 1.69 -14.68
CA ASN A 75 -0.67 0.25 -14.70
C ASN A 75 0.35 -0.08 -15.78
N ASP A 76 0.18 0.50 -16.98
CA ASP A 76 1.12 0.28 -18.08
C ASP A 76 2.53 0.79 -17.72
N TYR A 77 2.62 1.95 -17.06
CA TYR A 77 3.90 2.47 -16.56
C TYR A 77 4.54 1.58 -15.50
N ALA A 78 3.78 1.11 -14.51
CA ALA A 78 4.30 0.26 -13.43
C ALA A 78 4.80 -1.09 -13.96
N VAL A 79 4.04 -1.71 -14.88
CA VAL A 79 4.42 -2.97 -15.53
C VAL A 79 5.67 -2.79 -16.39
N GLU A 80 5.76 -1.69 -17.15
CA GLU A 80 6.94 -1.39 -17.95
C GLU A 80 8.18 -1.12 -17.07
N ALA A 81 8.01 -0.42 -15.95
CA ALA A 81 9.08 -0.21 -14.97
C ALA A 81 9.61 -1.56 -14.45
N ALA A 82 8.73 -2.51 -14.13
CA ALA A 82 9.13 -3.83 -13.67
C ALA A 82 9.91 -4.63 -14.75
N LYS A 83 9.55 -4.49 -16.02
CA LYS A 83 10.30 -5.11 -17.13
C LYS A 83 11.70 -4.51 -17.30
N ARG A 84 11.83 -3.21 -17.09
CA ARG A 84 13.14 -2.51 -17.15
C ARG A 84 14.04 -2.82 -15.97
N PHE A 85 13.45 -3.09 -14.80
CA PHE A 85 14.16 -3.37 -13.55
C PHE A 85 13.73 -4.73 -12.96
N PRO A 86 14.01 -5.85 -13.65
CA PRO A 86 13.53 -7.16 -13.25
C PRO A 86 14.09 -7.57 -11.89
N GLY A 87 13.21 -8.09 -11.03
CA GLY A 87 13.57 -8.52 -9.67
C GLY A 87 13.74 -7.35 -8.67
N ARG A 88 13.82 -6.10 -9.13
CA ARG A 88 13.90 -4.92 -8.26
C ARG A 88 12.51 -4.31 -8.01
N ILE A 89 11.71 -4.14 -9.05
CA ILE A 89 10.36 -3.57 -8.98
C ILE A 89 9.33 -4.68 -9.16
N VAL A 90 8.39 -4.77 -8.21
CA VAL A 90 7.21 -5.64 -8.27
C VAL A 90 5.99 -4.73 -8.44
N PRO A 91 5.35 -4.70 -9.62
CA PRO A 91 4.30 -3.72 -9.89
C PRO A 91 2.98 -4.14 -9.23
N LEU A 92 2.33 -3.19 -8.57
CA LEU A 92 0.93 -3.28 -8.18
C LEU A 92 0.10 -2.41 -9.12
N ALA A 93 -1.04 -2.92 -9.56
CA ALA A 93 -1.94 -2.19 -10.44
C ALA A 93 -3.00 -1.43 -9.64
N VAL A 94 -3.48 -0.33 -10.18
CA VAL A 94 -4.57 0.45 -9.61
C VAL A 94 -5.81 0.39 -10.50
N VAL A 95 -6.98 0.34 -9.91
CA VAL A 95 -8.27 0.38 -10.62
C VAL A 95 -9.23 1.29 -9.88
N SER A 96 -10.25 1.79 -10.57
CA SER A 96 -11.31 2.57 -9.93
C SER A 96 -12.52 1.67 -9.65
N PRO A 97 -12.75 1.20 -8.40
CA PRO A 97 -13.73 0.14 -8.10
C PRO A 97 -15.15 0.43 -8.56
N LEU A 98 -15.55 1.71 -8.55
CA LEU A 98 -16.89 2.14 -8.93
C LEU A 98 -17.10 2.32 -10.46
N ARG A 99 -16.05 2.15 -11.25
CA ARG A 99 -16.14 2.39 -12.69
C ARG A 99 -16.36 1.08 -13.44
N PRO A 100 -17.19 1.11 -14.51
CA PRO A 100 -17.26 -0.01 -15.44
C PRO A 100 -15.88 -0.37 -15.96
N GLY A 101 -15.58 -1.66 -16.10
CA GLY A 101 -14.29 -2.13 -16.59
C GLY A 101 -13.20 -2.23 -15.52
N ALA A 102 -13.48 -2.00 -14.23
CA ALA A 102 -12.47 -2.11 -13.16
C ALA A 102 -11.95 -3.54 -12.99
N ALA A 103 -12.84 -4.54 -13.04
CA ALA A 103 -12.47 -5.95 -12.95
C ALA A 103 -11.67 -6.40 -14.19
N GLU A 104 -12.11 -6.02 -15.38
CA GLU A 104 -11.44 -6.33 -16.63
C GLU A 104 -10.06 -5.68 -16.71
N GLU A 105 -9.91 -4.46 -16.17
CA GLU A 105 -8.60 -3.82 -16.11
C GLU A 105 -7.68 -4.52 -15.08
N ALA A 106 -8.22 -4.99 -13.95
CA ALA A 106 -7.45 -5.78 -13.00
C ALA A 106 -6.92 -7.08 -13.66
N GLU A 107 -7.77 -7.80 -14.38
CA GLU A 107 -7.34 -8.99 -15.13
C GLU A 107 -6.26 -8.66 -16.16
N ARG A 108 -6.50 -7.62 -16.97
CA ARG A 108 -5.52 -7.17 -17.98
C ARG A 108 -4.16 -6.84 -17.36
N ALA A 109 -4.18 -6.13 -16.24
CA ALA A 109 -2.95 -5.75 -15.55
C ALA A 109 -2.22 -6.97 -14.97
N PHE A 110 -2.95 -7.97 -14.44
CA PHE A 110 -2.36 -9.22 -13.97
C PHE A 110 -1.75 -10.03 -15.13
N ASP A 111 -2.43 -10.10 -16.27
CA ASP A 111 -1.89 -10.74 -17.48
C ASP A 111 -0.66 -10.02 -18.01
N ALA A 112 -0.56 -8.71 -17.85
CA ALA A 112 0.59 -7.91 -18.22
C ALA A 112 1.77 -8.05 -17.23
N GLY A 113 1.56 -8.61 -16.01
CA GLY A 113 2.60 -8.88 -15.03
C GLY A 113 2.45 -8.17 -13.69
N ALA A 114 1.32 -7.48 -13.42
CA ALA A 114 1.06 -6.92 -12.09
C ALA A 114 0.94 -8.05 -11.05
N ALA A 115 1.56 -7.84 -9.88
CA ALA A 115 1.63 -8.83 -8.81
C ALA A 115 0.45 -8.75 -7.82
N GLY A 116 -0.31 -7.67 -7.85
CA GLY A 116 -1.48 -7.41 -7.01
C GLY A 116 -2.16 -6.13 -7.42
N LEU A 117 -3.21 -5.72 -6.69
CA LEU A 117 -3.86 -4.42 -6.82
C LEU A 117 -3.47 -3.51 -5.65
N GLY A 118 -3.37 -2.22 -5.92
CA GLY A 118 -3.24 -1.17 -4.90
C GLY A 118 -1.98 -0.31 -5.07
N GLU A 119 -1.86 0.71 -4.30
CA GLU A 119 -2.73 1.08 -3.18
C GLU A 119 -4.05 1.67 -3.70
N LEU A 120 -5.19 1.07 -3.31
CA LEU A 120 -6.50 1.66 -3.58
C LEU A 120 -6.84 2.65 -2.46
N PHE A 121 -7.44 3.77 -2.83
CA PHE A 121 -7.67 4.89 -1.93
C PHE A 121 -9.16 5.18 -1.78
N PRO A 122 -9.87 4.67 -0.74
CA PRO A 122 -11.32 4.81 -0.60
C PRO A 122 -11.81 6.24 -0.72
N ASP A 123 -11.26 7.17 0.06
CA ASP A 123 -11.63 8.59 0.00
C ASP A 123 -11.34 9.22 -1.36
N GLY A 124 -10.15 8.95 -1.89
CA GLY A 124 -9.70 9.51 -3.15
C GLY A 124 -10.54 9.04 -4.32
N GLN A 125 -10.85 7.76 -4.38
CA GLN A 125 -11.61 7.12 -5.46
C GLN A 125 -13.13 7.16 -5.20
N GLY A 126 -13.56 7.51 -3.99
CA GLY A 126 -14.96 7.71 -3.61
C GLY A 126 -15.75 6.44 -3.40
N PHE A 127 -15.11 5.32 -3.06
CA PHE A 127 -15.80 4.07 -2.70
C PHE A 127 -15.83 3.86 -1.19
N ASP A 128 -16.89 3.19 -0.72
CA ASP A 128 -16.97 2.76 0.67
C ASP A 128 -16.33 1.38 0.84
N LEU A 129 -15.36 1.28 1.75
CA LEU A 129 -14.66 0.03 2.05
C LEU A 129 -15.59 -1.05 2.62
N GLN A 130 -16.74 -0.66 3.16
CA GLN A 130 -17.76 -1.56 3.69
C GLN A 130 -18.78 -2.02 2.62
N ASP A 131 -18.80 -1.39 1.44
CA ASP A 131 -19.72 -1.74 0.35
C ASP A 131 -19.23 -2.99 -0.39
N ALA A 132 -19.71 -4.16 0.05
CA ALA A 132 -19.40 -5.44 -0.58
C ALA A 132 -19.85 -5.51 -2.05
N ALA A 133 -20.91 -4.80 -2.44
CA ALA A 133 -21.40 -4.85 -3.83
C ALA A 133 -20.43 -4.11 -4.76
N ALA A 134 -19.94 -2.93 -4.35
CA ALA A 134 -19.00 -2.13 -5.10
C ALA A 134 -17.63 -2.83 -5.31
N LEU A 135 -17.19 -3.59 -4.31
CA LEU A 135 -15.85 -4.20 -4.30
C LEU A 135 -15.83 -5.65 -4.83
N ARG A 136 -17.01 -6.27 -4.99
CA ARG A 136 -17.13 -7.70 -5.36
C ARG A 136 -16.36 -8.05 -6.63
N GLY A 137 -16.42 -7.22 -7.66
CA GLY A 137 -15.76 -7.47 -8.94
C GLY A 137 -14.25 -7.60 -8.79
N ILE A 138 -13.60 -6.59 -8.24
CA ILE A 138 -12.14 -6.58 -8.08
C ILE A 138 -11.67 -7.61 -7.05
N CYS A 139 -12.41 -7.82 -5.96
CA CYS A 139 -12.11 -8.85 -4.96
C CYS A 139 -12.24 -10.25 -5.55
N GLY A 140 -13.23 -10.48 -6.43
CA GLY A 140 -13.40 -11.74 -7.17
C GLY A 140 -12.18 -12.04 -8.04
N VAL A 141 -11.75 -11.07 -8.85
CA VAL A 141 -10.55 -11.21 -9.69
C VAL A 141 -9.30 -11.48 -8.85
N CYS A 142 -9.10 -10.73 -7.75
CA CYS A 142 -7.98 -10.97 -6.85
C CYS A 142 -7.98 -12.40 -6.30
N LEU A 143 -9.13 -12.89 -5.87
CA LEU A 143 -9.29 -14.25 -5.33
C LEU A 143 -9.02 -15.32 -6.37
N GLU A 144 -9.63 -15.21 -7.56
CA GLU A 144 -9.47 -16.17 -8.67
C GLU A 144 -8.04 -16.27 -9.17
N ARG A 145 -7.33 -15.11 -9.20
CA ARG A 145 -5.96 -15.02 -9.66
C ARG A 145 -4.93 -15.24 -8.52
N GLY A 146 -5.40 -15.42 -7.27
CA GLY A 146 -4.53 -15.55 -6.08
C GLY A 146 -3.68 -14.31 -5.82
N LYS A 147 -4.15 -13.11 -6.22
CA LYS A 147 -3.41 -11.85 -6.11
C LYS A 147 -3.84 -11.04 -4.88
N PRO A 148 -2.89 -10.42 -4.17
CA PRO A 148 -3.21 -9.59 -3.02
C PRO A 148 -3.79 -8.23 -3.43
N LEU A 149 -4.51 -7.62 -2.49
CA LEU A 149 -5.02 -6.26 -2.57
C LEU A 149 -4.31 -5.39 -1.51
N MET A 150 -3.95 -4.16 -1.85
CA MET A 150 -3.48 -3.15 -0.90
C MET A 150 -4.47 -2.00 -0.85
N ILE A 151 -4.84 -1.58 0.36
CA ILE A 151 -5.85 -0.53 0.59
C ILE A 151 -5.28 0.49 1.57
N HIS A 152 -5.42 1.76 1.22
CA HIS A 152 -5.14 2.87 2.10
C HIS A 152 -6.04 2.86 3.34
N THR A 153 -5.44 3.01 4.51
CA THR A 153 -6.15 3.22 5.77
C THR A 153 -5.46 4.34 6.57
N ALA A 154 -6.16 4.92 7.53
CA ALA A 154 -5.60 5.95 8.40
C ALA A 154 -6.08 5.77 9.84
N GLU A 155 -5.29 6.23 10.78
CA GLU A 155 -5.69 6.29 12.18
C GLU A 155 -6.86 7.27 12.37
N GLN A 156 -7.88 6.88 13.14
CA GLN A 156 -9.10 7.68 13.35
C GLN A 156 -8.92 8.80 14.39
N ALA A 157 -7.80 8.79 15.12
CA ALA A 157 -7.42 9.79 16.10
C ALA A 157 -6.14 10.53 15.65
N GLY A 158 -5.74 11.55 16.40
CA GLY A 158 -4.55 12.34 16.08
C GLY A 158 -4.83 13.56 15.21
N HIS A 159 -3.77 14.23 14.74
CA HIS A 159 -3.89 15.45 13.94
C HIS A 159 -4.38 15.19 12.50
N GLN A 160 -4.89 16.23 11.87
CA GLN A 160 -5.32 16.18 10.47
C GLN A 160 -4.14 16.53 9.54
N TYR A 161 -4.04 15.82 8.42
CA TYR A 161 -3.05 16.07 7.37
C TYR A 161 -3.65 15.73 5.99
N ALA A 162 -3.09 16.30 4.95
CA ALA A 162 -3.48 15.94 3.58
C ALA A 162 -3.15 14.46 3.33
N GLY A 163 -4.14 13.68 2.88
CA GLY A 163 -3.98 12.24 2.70
C GLY A 163 -4.47 11.39 3.87
N LYS A 164 -4.83 11.97 5.02
CA LYS A 164 -5.50 11.24 6.09
C LYS A 164 -6.92 10.87 5.67
N GLY A 165 -7.13 9.66 5.26
CA GLY A 165 -8.45 9.15 4.90
C GLY A 165 -9.39 8.99 6.11
N ALA A 166 -10.67 8.74 5.83
CA ALA A 166 -11.71 8.47 6.83
C ALA A 166 -11.83 6.99 7.20
N TYR A 167 -11.14 6.11 6.49
CA TYR A 167 -11.25 4.66 6.66
C TYR A 167 -10.12 4.11 7.54
N GLY A 168 -10.51 3.49 8.66
CA GLY A 168 -9.58 2.94 9.64
C GLY A 168 -9.90 1.51 10.04
N ALA A 169 -9.57 1.16 11.27
CA ALA A 169 -9.66 -0.21 11.79
C ALA A 169 -11.07 -0.82 11.65
N ARG A 170 -12.14 -0.03 11.88
CA ARG A 170 -13.52 -0.53 11.83
C ARG A 170 -13.94 -0.92 10.42
N GLU A 171 -13.65 -0.08 9.46
CA GLU A 171 -14.00 -0.26 8.04
C GLU A 171 -13.15 -1.37 7.43
N ALA A 172 -11.87 -1.44 7.78
CA ALA A 172 -10.96 -2.52 7.37
C ALA A 172 -11.40 -3.89 7.93
N ALA A 173 -11.86 -3.96 9.19
CA ALA A 173 -12.45 -5.18 9.74
C ALA A 173 -13.75 -5.59 9.04
N ALA A 174 -14.58 -4.62 8.64
CA ALA A 174 -15.79 -4.90 7.85
C ALA A 174 -15.45 -5.43 6.45
N PHE A 175 -14.41 -4.90 5.80
CA PHE A 175 -13.88 -5.46 4.54
C PHE A 175 -13.48 -6.93 4.72
N CYS A 176 -12.71 -7.28 5.75
CA CYS A 176 -12.32 -8.66 6.02
C CYS A 176 -13.52 -9.60 6.26
N ARG A 177 -14.59 -9.08 6.88
CA ARG A 177 -15.83 -9.84 7.07
C ARG A 177 -16.55 -10.10 5.75
N ASN A 178 -16.54 -9.12 4.84
CA ASN A 178 -17.18 -9.24 3.52
C ASN A 178 -16.36 -10.12 2.55
N PHE A 179 -15.03 -10.11 2.69
CA PHE A 179 -14.10 -10.80 1.78
C PHE A 179 -13.04 -11.61 2.56
N PRO A 180 -13.44 -12.61 3.36
CA PRO A 180 -12.53 -13.28 4.29
C PRO A 180 -11.41 -14.08 3.61
N MET A 181 -11.54 -14.41 2.34
CA MET A 181 -10.55 -15.18 1.59
C MET A 181 -9.59 -14.33 0.76
N VAL A 182 -9.85 -13.02 0.64
CA VAL A 182 -8.98 -12.10 -0.11
C VAL A 182 -7.76 -11.76 0.75
N LYS A 183 -6.56 -11.96 0.23
CA LYS A 183 -5.33 -11.46 0.85
C LYS A 183 -5.32 -9.93 0.71
N VAL A 184 -5.24 -9.24 1.84
CA VAL A 184 -5.25 -7.77 1.85
C VAL A 184 -4.14 -7.20 2.73
N THR A 185 -3.45 -6.19 2.23
CA THR A 185 -2.56 -5.33 3.03
C THR A 185 -3.29 -4.02 3.30
N PHE A 186 -3.46 -3.68 4.57
CA PHE A 186 -3.94 -2.37 4.97
C PHE A 186 -2.73 -1.48 5.26
N ALA A 187 -2.56 -0.44 4.45
CA ALA A 187 -1.45 0.49 4.56
C ALA A 187 -1.49 1.29 5.88
N HIS A 188 -0.35 1.88 6.24
CA HIS A 188 -0.22 2.77 7.42
C HIS A 188 -0.69 2.09 8.71
N PHE A 189 -0.10 0.93 9.02
CA PHE A 189 -0.44 0.14 10.22
C PHE A 189 -1.92 -0.30 10.30
N GLY A 190 -2.59 -0.36 9.12
CA GLY A 190 -4.00 -0.71 9.07
C GLY A 190 -4.92 0.27 9.81
N GLY A 191 -4.51 1.53 9.96
CA GLY A 191 -5.26 2.51 10.75
C GLY A 191 -5.46 2.08 12.20
N GLY A 192 -4.55 1.27 12.75
CA GLY A 192 -4.64 0.71 14.10
C GLY A 192 -5.33 -0.66 14.20
N LEU A 193 -5.72 -1.28 13.10
CA LEU A 193 -6.41 -2.58 13.08
C LEU A 193 -5.57 -3.70 13.72
N TRP A 194 -4.23 -3.64 13.61
CA TRP A 194 -3.31 -4.60 14.21
C TRP A 194 -3.54 -4.83 15.72
N ALA A 195 -4.00 -3.81 16.46
CA ALA A 195 -4.23 -3.93 17.90
C ALA A 195 -5.33 -4.94 18.24
N PHE A 196 -6.26 -5.16 17.32
CA PHE A 196 -7.35 -6.13 17.47
C PHE A 196 -6.91 -7.58 17.22
N GLU A 197 -5.69 -7.82 16.72
CA GLU A 197 -5.13 -9.18 16.61
C GLU A 197 -4.94 -9.85 17.99
N ALA A 198 -4.91 -9.06 19.07
CA ALA A 198 -4.92 -9.57 20.43
C ALA A 198 -6.27 -10.22 20.85
N MET A 199 -7.35 -9.98 20.09
CA MET A 199 -8.67 -10.58 20.31
C MET A 199 -8.79 -11.88 19.51
N PRO A 200 -9.09 -13.05 20.12
CA PRO A 200 -9.11 -14.34 19.42
C PRO A 200 -10.05 -14.38 18.19
N GLU A 201 -11.24 -13.80 18.31
CA GLU A 201 -12.21 -13.73 17.19
C GLU A 201 -11.74 -12.82 16.05
N MET A 202 -11.06 -11.72 16.38
CA MET A 202 -10.51 -10.82 15.37
C MET A 202 -9.31 -11.43 14.67
N ARG A 203 -8.46 -12.15 15.38
CA ARG A 203 -7.33 -12.88 14.77
C ARG A 203 -7.80 -13.87 13.70
N LEU A 204 -8.92 -14.55 13.93
CA LEU A 204 -9.53 -15.44 12.94
C LEU A 204 -10.09 -14.65 11.75
N LEU A 205 -10.79 -13.55 12.01
CA LEU A 205 -11.32 -12.67 10.97
C LEU A 205 -10.23 -12.09 10.08
N LEU A 206 -9.12 -11.71 10.68
CA LEU A 206 -7.98 -11.05 10.04
C LEU A 206 -6.94 -12.03 9.48
N ALA A 207 -7.24 -13.33 9.36
CA ALA A 207 -6.28 -14.37 8.95
C ALA A 207 -5.56 -14.05 7.64
N ASN A 208 -6.23 -13.39 6.69
CA ASN A 208 -5.69 -12.99 5.39
C ASN A 208 -5.31 -11.49 5.31
N ALA A 209 -5.35 -10.78 6.44
CA ALA A 209 -4.91 -9.39 6.52
C ALA A 209 -3.43 -9.27 6.88
N SER A 210 -2.80 -8.26 6.34
CA SER A 210 -1.44 -7.81 6.70
C SER A 210 -1.41 -6.29 6.77
N TYR A 211 -0.31 -5.75 7.27
CA TYR A 211 -0.11 -4.33 7.50
C TYR A 211 1.25 -3.89 6.99
N ASP A 212 1.42 -2.62 6.65
CA ASP A 212 2.72 -2.05 6.38
C ASP A 212 3.05 -0.86 7.30
N THR A 213 4.31 -0.44 7.26
CA THR A 213 4.81 0.65 8.10
C THR A 213 4.86 1.99 7.36
N ALA A 214 4.19 2.13 6.22
CA ALA A 214 4.21 3.36 5.45
C ALA A 214 3.87 4.58 6.33
N ALA A 215 4.60 5.65 6.15
CA ALA A 215 4.52 6.88 6.94
C ALA A 215 4.87 6.76 8.45
N TRP A 216 5.40 5.63 8.92
CA TRP A 216 5.77 5.43 10.34
C TRP A 216 6.47 6.62 11.00
N PRO A 217 7.52 7.24 10.39
CA PRO A 217 8.23 8.35 11.03
C PRO A 217 7.37 9.59 11.37
N TRP A 218 6.15 9.65 10.86
CA TRP A 218 5.20 10.73 11.11
C TRP A 218 4.02 10.32 11.99
N LEU A 219 3.75 9.01 12.08
CA LEU A 219 2.55 8.50 12.71
C LEU A 219 2.79 8.02 14.14
N TYR A 220 3.93 7.38 14.39
CA TYR A 220 4.15 6.69 15.65
C TYR A 220 5.60 6.77 16.14
N GLU A 221 5.77 6.68 17.45
CA GLU A 221 7.07 6.47 18.06
C GLU A 221 7.65 5.07 17.75
N PRO A 222 8.98 4.86 17.88
CA PRO A 222 9.62 3.58 17.55
C PRO A 222 8.98 2.35 18.19
N GLN A 223 8.54 2.45 19.46
CA GLN A 223 7.99 1.37 20.26
C GLN A 223 6.66 0.81 19.74
N ILE A 224 6.02 1.44 18.78
CA ILE A 224 4.80 0.88 18.16
C ILE A 224 5.04 -0.51 17.59
N ILE A 225 6.24 -0.73 17.01
CA ILE A 225 6.53 -2.01 16.37
C ILE A 225 6.69 -3.14 17.42
N ASP A 226 7.27 -2.83 18.58
CA ASP A 226 7.39 -3.78 19.70
C ASP A 226 6.00 -4.17 20.22
N ALA A 227 5.08 -3.21 20.30
CA ALA A 227 3.69 -3.44 20.67
C ALA A 227 2.94 -4.33 19.66
N ILE A 228 3.20 -4.17 18.36
CA ILE A 228 2.62 -5.00 17.29
C ILE A 228 3.08 -6.45 17.42
N PHE A 229 4.38 -6.69 17.68
CA PHE A 229 4.89 -8.03 17.92
C PHE A 229 4.30 -8.63 19.20
N ALA A 230 4.18 -7.85 20.27
CA ALA A 230 3.58 -8.28 21.53
C ALA A 230 2.08 -8.61 21.39
N ALA A 231 1.34 -7.90 20.52
CA ALA A 231 -0.07 -8.17 20.22
C ALA A 231 -0.28 -9.43 19.37
N GLY A 232 0.79 -10.04 18.85
CA GLY A 232 0.73 -11.23 18.00
C GLY A 232 0.50 -10.95 16.52
N ALA A 233 0.71 -9.69 16.05
CA ALA A 233 0.62 -9.29 14.66
C ALA A 233 2.02 -9.17 13.99
N GLY A 234 3.08 -9.58 14.65
CA GLY A 234 4.45 -9.43 14.20
C GLY A 234 4.79 -10.19 12.91
N ASP A 235 4.07 -11.26 12.58
CA ASP A 235 4.22 -12.03 11.34
C ASP A 235 3.41 -11.45 10.15
N LYS A 236 2.63 -10.41 10.40
CA LYS A 236 1.76 -9.73 9.43
C LYS A 236 2.18 -8.29 9.10
N ILE A 237 3.09 -7.71 9.89
CA ILE A 237 3.61 -6.37 9.63
C ILE A 237 4.80 -6.42 8.67
N MET A 238 4.79 -5.59 7.65
CA MET A 238 5.81 -5.49 6.61
C MET A 238 6.43 -4.10 6.60
N PHE A 239 7.72 -4.01 6.34
CA PHE A 239 8.36 -2.75 6.05
C PHE A 239 7.78 -2.15 4.76
N GLY A 240 7.31 -0.91 4.83
CA GLY A 240 6.89 -0.07 3.72
C GLY A 240 7.35 1.36 4.00
N SER A 241 8.00 2.00 3.05
CA SER A 241 8.59 3.33 3.27
C SER A 241 7.68 4.47 2.87
N ASP A 242 6.70 4.24 2.03
CA ASP A 242 5.92 5.29 1.37
C ASP A 242 6.80 6.21 0.51
N TRP A 243 7.90 5.64 -0.05
CA TRP A 243 8.75 6.39 -0.98
C TRP A 243 7.91 6.88 -2.18
N PRO A 244 8.09 8.10 -2.70
CA PRO A 244 9.16 9.06 -2.44
C PRO A 244 8.90 10.02 -1.28
N ILE A 245 7.78 9.89 -0.58
CA ILE A 245 7.40 10.78 0.52
C ILE A 245 8.46 10.72 1.62
N LEU A 246 8.85 9.51 2.01
CA LEU A 246 9.89 9.23 3.01
C LEU A 246 10.99 8.34 2.43
N GLY A 247 12.23 8.59 2.83
CA GLY A 247 13.38 7.76 2.46
C GLY A 247 13.73 6.73 3.54
N PHE A 248 14.38 5.63 3.13
CA PHE A 248 14.73 4.49 3.97
C PHE A 248 15.56 4.86 5.22
N ALA A 249 16.49 5.79 5.11
CA ALA A 249 17.33 6.20 6.24
C ALA A 249 16.55 6.64 7.50
N ARG A 250 15.34 7.17 7.35
CA ARG A 250 14.49 7.52 8.50
C ARG A 250 13.97 6.28 9.22
N TYR A 251 13.64 5.23 8.47
CA TYR A 251 13.16 3.95 9.00
C TYR A 251 14.29 3.19 9.69
N GLU A 252 15.48 3.16 9.10
CA GLU A 252 16.66 2.56 9.73
C GLU A 252 16.92 3.13 11.11
N LYS A 253 16.83 4.48 11.24
CA LYS A 253 16.97 5.15 12.53
C LYS A 253 15.87 4.73 13.51
N LEU A 254 14.60 4.62 13.10
CA LEU A 254 13.51 4.17 13.97
C LEU A 254 13.72 2.72 14.40
N ILE A 255 14.01 1.83 13.45
CA ILE A 255 14.24 0.39 13.71
C ILE A 255 15.41 0.18 14.69
N SER A 256 16.44 1.03 14.64
CA SER A 256 17.57 0.97 15.58
C SER A 256 17.19 1.30 17.03
N GLN A 257 16.03 1.95 17.26
CA GLN A 257 15.50 2.33 18.57
C GLN A 257 14.45 1.36 19.12
N THR A 258 14.19 0.25 18.42
CA THR A 258 13.25 -0.80 18.86
C THR A 258 13.97 -1.91 19.60
N ASP A 259 13.23 -2.64 20.43
CA ASP A 259 13.71 -3.81 21.18
C ASP A 259 13.59 -5.13 20.39
N LEU A 260 13.34 -5.04 19.06
CA LEU A 260 13.19 -6.21 18.20
C LEU A 260 14.45 -7.09 18.18
N THR A 261 14.24 -8.41 18.28
CA THR A 261 15.30 -9.37 18.02
C THR A 261 15.75 -9.34 16.56
N TRP A 262 16.86 -10.02 16.24
CA TRP A 262 17.32 -10.13 14.86
C TRP A 262 16.26 -10.81 13.96
N GLU A 263 15.65 -11.88 14.41
CA GLU A 263 14.61 -12.63 13.69
C GLU A 263 13.37 -11.78 13.45
N GLN A 264 12.98 -10.94 14.41
CA GLN A 264 11.86 -9.99 14.27
C GLN A 264 12.18 -8.90 13.26
N LYS A 265 13.41 -8.38 13.27
CA LYS A 265 13.87 -7.40 12.24
C LYS A 265 13.91 -8.02 10.85
N GLU A 266 14.36 -9.27 10.73
CA GLU A 266 14.36 -10.00 9.46
C GLU A 266 12.92 -10.23 8.96
N ALA A 267 11.99 -10.61 9.85
CA ALA A 267 10.58 -10.76 9.52
C ALA A 267 9.98 -9.44 9.01
N LEU A 268 10.17 -8.34 9.74
CA LEU A 268 9.69 -7.01 9.37
C LEU A 268 10.25 -6.53 8.03
N LEU A 269 11.58 -6.63 7.85
CA LEU A 269 12.29 -6.03 6.72
C LEU A 269 12.16 -6.82 5.41
N GLY A 270 11.70 -8.07 5.44
CA GLY A 270 11.54 -8.82 4.20
C GLY A 270 10.85 -10.17 4.32
N GLY A 271 11.01 -10.86 5.45
CA GLY A 271 10.46 -12.20 5.65
C GLY A 271 8.94 -12.25 5.51
N ASN A 272 8.24 -11.28 6.11
CA ASN A 272 6.78 -11.21 6.03
C ASN A 272 6.30 -10.84 4.62
N ALA A 273 6.96 -9.88 3.97
CA ALA A 273 6.60 -9.48 2.61
C ALA A 273 6.63 -10.65 1.61
N GLY A 274 7.54 -11.60 1.79
CA GLY A 274 7.62 -12.80 0.95
C GLY A 274 6.45 -13.78 1.12
N LYS A 275 5.72 -13.72 2.24
CA LYS A 275 4.58 -14.61 2.51
C LYS A 275 3.27 -14.12 1.89
N PHE A 276 3.13 -12.81 1.69
CA PHE A 276 1.91 -12.16 1.19
C PHE A 276 1.92 -11.88 -0.33
N LEU A 277 2.95 -12.27 -1.04
CA LEU A 277 3.02 -12.23 -2.51
C LEU A 277 2.41 -13.48 -3.15
#